data_6d905354978c70147c21fb432f923276
#
_entry.id   6d905354978c70147c21fb432f923276
#
_cell.length_a   1.000
_cell.length_b   1.000
_cell.length_c   1.000
_cell.angle_alpha   90.00
_cell.angle_beta   90.00
_cell.angle_gamma   90.00
#
_symmetry.space_group_name_H-M   'P 1'
#
loop_
_entity.id
_entity.type
_entity.pdbx_description
1 polymer ?
#
loop_
_entity_poly.entity_id
_entity_poly.type
_entity_poly.pdbx_seq_one_letter_code
_entity_poly.pdbx_strand_id
1 'polypeptide(L)'
;MEHNDVKVGLSVSMSGKYRLQGQQALNGVSLWQSHTTTQGGIPVGSVTRPVRLVWYDDASRSGRARENVRRLLQEDRVDILLGPYSSNLTLAAAEIAEEQKKLLWNYGGTSDEIFSRGWKCVVGISTPASDYFRDLPGWLARQNPELRRICVLYSGKGTFGGQVSRGIIESAQEASYSVHSVPLNDPSSNPDLVLSTLRELNPEVLVLAGNFQDELAILQTRSRWPNTVRIIAAVSGGMAAFGSQLGQASEDVIGASQWEPGLSVSPTVGPSSEWFVDAFQKEFGPTPGYVSAGAYASVLIAAECVRHMGSTDNDALRSAASQLNCNTFYGRFQIDRPTGKQLGHRVCLVRWRDSAKTVLAA
;
A
#
# COMPACT_ATOMS: atom_id res chain seq x y z
N MET A 1 -30.15 -21.41 -12.70
CA MET A 1 -30.20 -20.74 -11.41
C MET A 1 -29.25 -19.57 -11.51
N GLU A 2 -29.77 -18.33 -11.57
CA GLU A 2 -28.93 -17.14 -11.47
C GLU A 2 -28.20 -17.22 -10.14
N HIS A 3 -26.87 -17.19 -10.18
CA HIS A 3 -26.05 -17.12 -8.97
C HIS A 3 -26.34 -15.81 -8.26
N ASN A 4 -27.04 -15.91 -7.13
CA ASN A 4 -27.45 -14.73 -6.33
C ASN A 4 -26.29 -14.17 -5.47
N ASP A 5 -25.05 -14.60 -5.72
CA ASP A 5 -23.87 -14.22 -4.94
C ASP A 5 -23.33 -12.87 -5.40
N VAL A 6 -22.82 -12.06 -4.45
CA VAL A 6 -21.93 -10.95 -4.78
C VAL A 6 -20.53 -11.52 -5.03
N LYS A 7 -20.07 -11.43 -6.27
CA LYS A 7 -18.76 -11.94 -6.67
C LYS A 7 -17.69 -10.86 -6.50
N VAL A 8 -16.67 -11.16 -5.70
CA VAL A 8 -15.48 -10.33 -5.51
C VAL A 8 -14.32 -10.93 -6.28
N GLY A 9 -13.80 -10.20 -7.24
CA GLY A 9 -12.72 -10.66 -8.11
C GLY A 9 -11.41 -9.97 -7.81
N LEU A 10 -10.28 -10.70 -7.89
CA LEU A 10 -8.96 -10.11 -7.79
C LEU A 10 -7.92 -10.83 -8.64
N SER A 11 -7.04 -10.04 -9.28
CA SER A 11 -5.74 -10.51 -9.77
C SER A 11 -4.76 -10.44 -8.62
N VAL A 12 -4.06 -11.51 -8.30
CA VAL A 12 -3.18 -11.59 -7.12
C VAL A 12 -1.91 -12.35 -7.44
N SER A 13 -0.75 -11.88 -6.97
CA SER A 13 0.53 -12.53 -7.19
C SER A 13 0.73 -13.70 -6.22
N MET A 14 0.38 -14.91 -6.62
CA MET A 14 0.65 -16.13 -5.84
C MET A 14 2.01 -16.73 -6.20
N SER A 15 2.65 -16.20 -7.23
CA SER A 15 4.00 -16.53 -7.66
C SER A 15 4.77 -15.28 -8.11
N GLY A 16 6.09 -15.39 -8.36
CA GLY A 16 6.96 -14.27 -8.73
C GLY A 16 7.36 -13.38 -7.55
N LYS A 17 7.87 -12.20 -7.86
CA LYS A 17 8.52 -11.28 -6.89
C LYS A 17 7.59 -10.73 -5.81
N TYR A 18 6.28 -10.69 -6.05
CA TYR A 18 5.27 -10.17 -5.11
C TYR A 18 4.48 -11.28 -4.43
N ARG A 19 4.97 -12.54 -4.47
CA ARG A 19 4.27 -13.68 -3.89
C ARG A 19 3.89 -13.48 -2.42
N LEU A 20 4.81 -12.90 -1.62
CA LEU A 20 4.55 -12.65 -0.20
C LEU A 20 3.38 -11.68 0.00
N GLN A 21 3.38 -10.57 -0.74
CA GLN A 21 2.33 -9.55 -0.66
C GLN A 21 1.01 -10.07 -1.23
N GLY A 22 1.06 -10.87 -2.30
CA GLY A 22 -0.11 -11.51 -2.87
C GLY A 22 -0.79 -12.46 -1.88
N GLN A 23 -0.02 -13.29 -1.19
CA GLN A 23 -0.55 -14.17 -0.15
C GLN A 23 -1.18 -13.38 1.00
N GLN A 24 -0.51 -12.31 1.45
CA GLN A 24 -1.04 -11.44 2.50
C GLN A 24 -2.36 -10.78 2.07
N ALA A 25 -2.46 -10.32 0.83
CA ALA A 25 -3.68 -9.71 0.30
C ALA A 25 -4.82 -10.72 0.22
N LEU A 26 -4.55 -11.92 -0.33
CA LEU A 26 -5.55 -12.97 -0.43
C LEU A 26 -6.07 -13.39 0.95
N ASN A 27 -5.19 -13.53 1.95
CA ASN A 27 -5.58 -13.81 3.33
C ASN A 27 -6.48 -12.71 3.91
N GLY A 28 -6.16 -11.42 3.66
CA GLY A 28 -6.99 -10.30 4.11
C GLY A 28 -8.40 -10.34 3.52
N VAL A 29 -8.51 -10.58 2.20
CA VAL A 29 -9.81 -10.67 1.51
C VAL A 29 -10.58 -11.93 1.95
N SER A 30 -9.89 -13.06 2.15
CA SER A 30 -10.50 -14.31 2.63
C SER A 30 -11.07 -14.16 4.04
N LEU A 31 -10.34 -13.49 4.94
CA LEU A 31 -10.85 -13.19 6.29
C LEU A 31 -12.11 -12.32 6.21
N TRP A 32 -12.13 -11.29 5.34
CA TRP A 32 -13.31 -10.48 5.14
C TRP A 32 -14.49 -11.32 4.61
N GLN A 33 -14.25 -12.24 3.66
CA GLN A 33 -15.27 -13.14 3.15
C GLN A 33 -15.84 -14.04 4.27
N SER A 34 -14.97 -14.68 5.05
CA SER A 34 -15.37 -15.52 6.19
C SER A 34 -16.22 -14.72 7.18
N HIS A 35 -15.77 -13.55 7.57
CA HIS A 35 -16.48 -12.66 8.48
C HIS A 35 -17.86 -12.23 7.92
N THR A 36 -17.91 -11.79 6.66
CA THR A 36 -19.18 -11.38 6.01
C THR A 36 -20.14 -12.56 5.85
N THR A 37 -19.63 -13.75 5.57
CA THR A 37 -20.46 -14.97 5.47
C THR A 37 -21.11 -15.31 6.81
N THR A 38 -20.40 -15.17 7.94
CA THR A 38 -20.99 -15.38 9.28
C THR A 38 -22.09 -14.39 9.61
N GLN A 39 -22.10 -13.23 8.96
CA GLN A 39 -23.14 -12.19 9.07
C GLN A 39 -24.29 -12.37 8.06
N GLY A 40 -24.26 -13.44 7.27
CA GLY A 40 -25.27 -13.79 6.28
C GLY A 40 -25.02 -13.23 4.87
N GLY A 41 -23.96 -12.43 4.65
CA GLY A 41 -23.62 -11.84 3.35
C GLY A 41 -23.71 -10.30 3.29
N ILE A 42 -23.82 -9.76 2.08
CA ILE A 42 -23.92 -8.31 1.83
C ILE A 42 -25.38 -7.94 1.52
N PRO A 43 -25.98 -6.96 2.22
CA PRO A 43 -27.27 -6.38 1.83
C PRO A 43 -27.15 -5.66 0.48
N VAL A 44 -27.99 -6.06 -0.48
CA VAL A 44 -28.14 -5.42 -1.81
C VAL A 44 -29.61 -5.12 -2.03
N GLY A 45 -30.01 -3.88 -1.80
CA GLY A 45 -31.41 -3.49 -1.74
C GLY A 45 -32.15 -4.19 -0.59
N SER A 46 -33.22 -4.88 -0.90
CA SER A 46 -34.04 -5.64 0.08
C SER A 46 -33.54 -7.07 0.33
N VAL A 47 -32.45 -7.51 -0.32
CA VAL A 47 -31.99 -8.90 -0.27
C VAL A 47 -30.55 -8.95 0.25
N THR A 48 -30.27 -9.87 1.16
CA THR A 48 -28.90 -10.19 1.56
C THR A 48 -28.37 -11.29 0.65
N ARG A 49 -27.18 -11.05 0.02
CA ARG A 49 -26.56 -11.97 -0.91
C ARG A 49 -25.28 -12.57 -0.33
N PRO A 50 -25.06 -13.88 -0.48
CA PRO A 50 -23.79 -14.52 -0.15
C PRO A 50 -22.63 -13.88 -0.92
N VAL A 51 -21.40 -14.07 -0.42
CA VAL A 51 -20.18 -13.56 -1.05
C VAL A 51 -19.38 -14.71 -1.62
N ARG A 52 -18.87 -14.52 -2.85
CA ARG A 52 -17.97 -15.48 -3.50
C ARG A 52 -16.70 -14.78 -3.98
N LEU A 53 -15.52 -15.31 -3.59
CA LEU A 53 -14.22 -14.87 -4.14
C LEU A 53 -13.90 -15.61 -5.43
N VAL A 54 -13.38 -14.87 -6.41
CA VAL A 54 -12.79 -15.39 -7.65
C VAL A 54 -11.44 -14.73 -7.83
N TRP A 55 -10.37 -15.51 -7.93
CA TRP A 55 -9.03 -14.94 -8.09
C TRP A 55 -8.15 -15.72 -9.06
N TYR A 56 -7.18 -15.04 -9.66
CA TYR A 56 -6.21 -15.61 -10.60
C TYR A 56 -4.80 -15.12 -10.27
N ASP A 57 -3.81 -16.02 -10.40
CA ASP A 57 -2.39 -15.69 -10.23
C ASP A 57 -1.89 -14.87 -11.42
N ASP A 58 -1.42 -13.64 -11.16
CA ASP A 58 -0.78 -12.80 -12.16
C ASP A 58 0.73 -13.07 -12.32
N ALA A 59 1.29 -13.94 -11.48
CA ALA A 59 2.70 -14.28 -11.45
C ALA A 59 3.61 -13.02 -11.41
N SER A 60 3.14 -11.94 -10.79
CA SER A 60 3.82 -10.64 -10.71
C SER A 60 4.12 -10.01 -12.09
N ARG A 61 3.29 -10.29 -13.09
CA ARG A 61 3.44 -9.83 -14.49
C ARG A 61 2.26 -8.97 -14.91
N SER A 62 2.53 -7.76 -15.40
CA SER A 62 1.49 -6.81 -15.84
C SER A 62 0.62 -7.36 -16.99
N GLY A 63 1.19 -8.14 -17.92
CA GLY A 63 0.40 -8.79 -18.99
C GLY A 63 -0.64 -9.75 -18.43
N ARG A 64 -0.24 -10.62 -17.48
CA ARG A 64 -1.17 -11.54 -16.82
C ARG A 64 -2.20 -10.81 -15.95
N ALA A 65 -1.81 -9.73 -15.28
CA ALA A 65 -2.78 -8.92 -14.53
C ALA A 65 -3.88 -8.37 -15.44
N ARG A 66 -3.55 -7.89 -16.65
CA ARG A 66 -4.53 -7.49 -17.67
C ARG A 66 -5.45 -8.63 -18.11
N GLU A 67 -4.86 -9.80 -18.41
CA GLU A 67 -5.61 -10.99 -18.80
C GLU A 67 -6.58 -11.44 -17.72
N ASN A 68 -6.10 -11.52 -16.47
CA ASN A 68 -6.91 -11.87 -15.31
C ASN A 68 -8.08 -10.91 -15.12
N VAL A 69 -7.85 -9.58 -15.23
CA VAL A 69 -8.93 -8.60 -15.09
C VAL A 69 -9.96 -8.76 -16.22
N ARG A 70 -9.54 -8.96 -17.48
CA ARG A 70 -10.48 -9.24 -18.56
C ARG A 70 -11.33 -10.48 -18.28
N ARG A 71 -10.70 -11.55 -17.81
CA ARG A 71 -11.38 -12.79 -17.47
C ARG A 71 -12.38 -12.60 -16.34
N LEU A 72 -11.98 -11.94 -15.25
CA LEU A 72 -12.85 -11.63 -14.12
C LEU A 72 -14.09 -10.82 -14.54
N LEU A 73 -13.93 -9.89 -15.50
CA LEU A 73 -15.02 -9.04 -15.93
C LEU A 73 -15.93 -9.69 -17.00
N GLN A 74 -15.34 -10.39 -17.97
CA GLN A 74 -16.07 -10.91 -19.13
C GLN A 74 -16.63 -12.32 -18.92
N GLU A 75 -15.84 -13.20 -18.26
CA GLU A 75 -16.25 -14.60 -18.03
C GLU A 75 -16.93 -14.75 -16.68
N ASP A 76 -16.27 -14.33 -15.58
CA ASP A 76 -16.78 -14.49 -14.23
C ASP A 76 -17.86 -13.45 -13.87
N ARG A 77 -17.85 -12.29 -14.52
CA ARG A 77 -18.78 -11.17 -14.29
C ARG A 77 -18.82 -10.75 -12.82
N VAL A 78 -17.64 -10.41 -12.28
CA VAL A 78 -17.52 -10.01 -10.87
C VAL A 78 -18.21 -8.68 -10.59
N ASP A 79 -18.85 -8.58 -9.42
CA ASP A 79 -19.55 -7.38 -8.97
C ASP A 79 -18.57 -6.34 -8.42
N ILE A 80 -17.58 -6.77 -7.64
CA ILE A 80 -16.53 -5.95 -7.04
C ILE A 80 -15.19 -6.42 -7.59
N LEU A 81 -14.39 -5.51 -8.13
CA LEU A 81 -13.04 -5.80 -8.64
C LEU A 81 -12.00 -5.16 -7.72
N LEU A 82 -11.13 -5.98 -7.11
CA LEU A 82 -10.01 -5.50 -6.31
C LEU A 82 -8.73 -5.39 -7.15
N GLY A 83 -7.93 -4.36 -6.89
CA GLY A 83 -6.64 -4.19 -7.53
C GLY A 83 -5.59 -5.18 -7.02
N PRO A 84 -4.54 -5.45 -7.82
CA PRO A 84 -3.38 -6.22 -7.38
C PRO A 84 -2.43 -5.41 -6.51
N TYR A 85 -1.45 -6.08 -5.90
CA TYR A 85 -0.32 -5.42 -5.25
C TYR A 85 0.70 -4.92 -6.27
N SER A 86 1.29 -3.78 -5.98
CA SER A 86 2.25 -2.96 -6.72
C SER A 86 1.62 -2.00 -7.74
N SER A 87 2.27 -0.83 -7.88
CA SER A 87 1.80 0.23 -8.79
C SER A 87 1.78 -0.21 -10.26
N ASN A 88 2.78 -0.99 -10.70
CA ASN A 88 2.84 -1.46 -12.10
C ASN A 88 1.71 -2.45 -12.45
N LEU A 89 1.38 -3.35 -11.52
CA LEU A 89 0.28 -4.28 -11.72
C LEU A 89 -1.07 -3.57 -11.63
N THR A 90 -1.19 -2.61 -10.71
CA THR A 90 -2.40 -1.78 -10.60
C THR A 90 -2.63 -0.92 -11.83
N LEU A 91 -1.59 -0.29 -12.40
CA LEU A 91 -1.71 0.45 -13.67
C LEU A 91 -2.24 -0.45 -14.79
N ALA A 92 -1.71 -1.68 -14.88
CA ALA A 92 -2.16 -2.65 -15.88
C ALA A 92 -3.62 -3.10 -15.66
N ALA A 93 -4.03 -3.30 -14.41
CA ALA A 93 -5.39 -3.66 -14.05
C ALA A 93 -6.37 -2.48 -14.27
N ALA A 94 -5.95 -1.26 -13.91
CA ALA A 94 -6.75 -0.06 -14.03
C ALA A 94 -7.04 0.32 -15.50
N GLU A 95 -6.10 0.07 -16.40
CA GLU A 95 -6.29 0.24 -17.84
C GLU A 95 -7.50 -0.57 -18.34
N ILE A 96 -7.57 -1.85 -17.96
CA ILE A 96 -8.68 -2.73 -18.35
C ILE A 96 -9.98 -2.37 -17.62
N ALA A 97 -9.87 -2.00 -16.35
CA ALA A 97 -11.03 -1.55 -15.57
C ALA A 97 -11.67 -0.30 -16.18
N GLU A 98 -10.85 0.67 -16.63
CA GLU A 98 -11.32 1.87 -17.32
C GLU A 98 -11.95 1.54 -18.69
N GLU A 99 -11.31 0.69 -19.53
CA GLU A 99 -11.87 0.20 -20.79
C GLU A 99 -13.25 -0.43 -20.61
N GLN A 100 -13.43 -1.21 -19.56
CA GLN A 100 -14.65 -1.96 -19.25
C GLN A 100 -15.64 -1.19 -18.36
N LYS A 101 -15.32 0.06 -17.98
CA LYS A 101 -16.09 0.91 -17.06
C LYS A 101 -16.41 0.21 -15.73
N LYS A 102 -15.44 -0.55 -15.17
CA LYS A 102 -15.57 -1.28 -13.91
C LYS A 102 -14.71 -0.64 -12.83
N LEU A 103 -15.29 -0.36 -11.66
CA LEU A 103 -14.53 0.17 -10.53
C LEU A 103 -13.48 -0.83 -10.05
N LEU A 104 -12.24 -0.35 -9.95
CA LEU A 104 -11.10 -1.02 -9.35
C LEU A 104 -10.86 -0.44 -7.96
N TRP A 105 -11.12 -1.22 -6.92
CA TRP A 105 -10.83 -0.87 -5.54
C TRP A 105 -9.37 -1.19 -5.25
N ASN A 106 -8.55 -0.15 -5.21
CA ASN A 106 -7.09 -0.26 -5.25
C ASN A 106 -6.47 -0.15 -3.85
N TYR A 107 -6.06 -1.29 -3.28
CA TYR A 107 -5.33 -1.35 -2.01
C TYR A 107 -3.81 -1.38 -2.18
N GLY A 108 -3.29 -1.80 -3.34
CA GLY A 108 -1.89 -2.20 -3.48
C GLY A 108 -1.02 -1.30 -4.36
N GLY A 109 -1.63 -0.48 -5.23
CA GLY A 109 -0.92 0.48 -6.07
C GLY A 109 -0.98 1.88 -5.49
N THR A 110 0.14 2.47 -5.17
CA THR A 110 0.21 3.79 -4.51
C THR A 110 0.86 4.87 -5.36
N SER A 111 1.35 4.55 -6.58
CA SER A 111 1.86 5.55 -7.51
C SER A 111 0.81 6.63 -7.81
N ASP A 112 1.19 7.90 -7.71
CA ASP A 112 0.33 9.03 -8.06
C ASP A 112 -0.08 9.02 -9.54
N GLU A 113 0.70 8.35 -10.40
CA GLU A 113 0.37 8.16 -11.81
C GLU A 113 -0.98 7.48 -12.02
N ILE A 114 -1.36 6.55 -11.13
CA ILE A 114 -2.65 5.84 -11.18
C ILE A 114 -3.82 6.85 -11.16
N PHE A 115 -3.66 7.94 -10.42
CA PHE A 115 -4.69 8.95 -10.22
C PHE A 115 -4.56 10.18 -11.13
N SER A 116 -3.45 10.32 -11.87
CA SER A 116 -3.20 11.44 -12.79
C SER A 116 -3.50 11.14 -14.26
N ARG A 117 -3.86 9.90 -14.61
CA ARG A 117 -4.18 9.49 -15.98
C ARG A 117 -5.58 9.91 -16.46
N GLY A 118 -6.37 10.56 -15.60
CA GLY A 118 -7.73 10.97 -15.92
C GLY A 118 -8.76 9.84 -15.86
N TRP A 119 -8.37 8.66 -15.38
CA TRP A 119 -9.27 7.52 -15.19
C TRP A 119 -10.35 7.80 -14.14
N LYS A 120 -11.55 7.26 -14.38
CA LYS A 120 -12.72 7.42 -13.49
C LYS A 120 -13.02 6.18 -12.68
N CYS A 121 -12.47 5.04 -13.08
CA CYS A 121 -12.80 3.73 -12.52
C CYS A 121 -11.80 3.25 -11.47
N VAL A 122 -11.02 4.14 -10.82
CA VAL A 122 -10.12 3.76 -9.73
C VAL A 122 -10.55 4.42 -8.43
N VAL A 123 -10.57 3.63 -7.35
CA VAL A 123 -10.81 4.09 -5.98
C VAL A 123 -9.59 3.72 -5.13
N GLY A 124 -8.83 4.72 -4.68
CA GLY A 124 -7.65 4.54 -3.85
C GLY A 124 -8.01 4.27 -2.39
N ILE A 125 -7.38 3.25 -1.80
CA ILE A 125 -7.56 2.88 -0.39
C ILE A 125 -6.36 3.33 0.45
N SER A 126 -5.16 3.19 -0.11
CA SER A 126 -3.90 3.49 0.57
C SER A 126 -3.39 4.89 0.26
N THR A 127 -2.57 5.44 1.14
CA THR A 127 -1.88 6.73 0.95
C THR A 127 -1.04 6.70 -0.32
N PRO A 128 -1.09 7.75 -1.16
CA PRO A 128 -0.27 7.87 -2.36
C PRO A 128 1.24 7.90 -2.08
N ALA A 129 2.04 7.54 -3.09
CA ALA A 129 3.49 7.45 -2.98
C ALA A 129 4.15 8.77 -2.58
N SER A 130 3.67 9.90 -3.08
CA SER A 130 4.18 11.23 -2.74
C SER A 130 4.04 11.59 -1.25
N ASP A 131 3.17 10.90 -0.52
CA ASP A 131 2.93 11.19 0.90
C ASP A 131 3.64 10.19 1.85
N TYR A 132 4.41 9.20 1.33
CA TYR A 132 5.02 8.14 2.17
C TYR A 132 5.95 8.67 3.27
N PHE A 133 6.81 9.63 2.97
CA PHE A 133 7.72 10.23 3.94
C PHE A 133 7.50 11.75 4.08
N ARG A 134 6.31 12.23 3.74
CA ARG A 134 5.98 13.65 3.83
C ARG A 134 6.17 14.21 5.24
N ASP A 135 5.84 13.43 6.26
CA ASP A 135 5.95 13.85 7.66
C ASP A 135 7.34 13.66 8.26
N LEU A 136 8.25 12.95 7.55
CA LEU A 136 9.61 12.66 8.04
C LEU A 136 10.44 13.93 8.31
N PRO A 137 10.54 14.94 7.40
CA PRO A 137 11.32 16.14 7.66
C PRO A 137 10.84 16.91 8.87
N GLY A 138 9.52 17.07 9.03
CA GLY A 138 8.93 17.71 10.21
C GLY A 138 9.18 16.96 11.51
N TRP A 139 9.15 15.60 11.46
CA TRP A 139 9.53 14.77 12.60
C TRP A 139 11.01 14.92 12.93
N LEU A 140 11.89 14.89 11.93
CA LEU A 140 13.34 15.08 12.11
C LEU A 140 13.66 16.44 12.73
N ALA A 141 13.03 17.52 12.27
CA ALA A 141 13.24 18.87 12.81
C ALA A 141 12.94 18.97 14.31
N ARG A 142 11.98 18.17 14.80
CA ARG A 142 11.65 18.10 16.25
C ARG A 142 12.60 17.22 17.04
N GLN A 143 13.10 16.10 16.46
CA GLN A 143 13.90 15.11 17.16
C GLN A 143 15.41 15.35 17.03
N ASN A 144 15.84 15.89 15.89
CA ASN A 144 17.25 16.07 15.51
C ASN A 144 17.44 17.44 14.82
N PRO A 145 17.22 18.54 15.53
CA PRO A 145 17.19 19.90 14.93
C PRO A 145 18.52 20.35 14.32
N GLU A 146 19.61 19.64 14.61
CA GLU A 146 20.92 19.92 14.02
C GLU A 146 21.13 19.34 12.62
N LEU A 147 20.34 18.36 12.19
CA LEU A 147 20.47 17.76 10.87
C LEU A 147 19.99 18.70 9.77
N ARG A 148 20.70 18.69 8.62
CA ARG A 148 20.40 19.58 7.50
C ARG A 148 20.42 18.92 6.13
N ARG A 149 21.10 17.79 5.96
CA ARG A 149 21.35 17.18 4.65
C ARG A 149 20.64 15.83 4.52
N ILE A 150 19.70 15.78 3.58
CA ILE A 150 18.97 14.57 3.22
C ILE A 150 19.44 14.08 1.85
N CYS A 151 19.76 12.81 1.71
CA CYS A 151 19.93 12.14 0.44
C CYS A 151 18.78 11.16 0.24
N VAL A 152 18.13 11.22 -0.91
CA VAL A 152 17.11 10.27 -1.32
C VAL A 152 17.67 9.40 -2.45
N LEU A 153 17.88 8.12 -2.18
CA LEU A 153 18.21 7.14 -3.20
C LEU A 153 16.92 6.41 -3.61
N TYR A 154 16.51 6.55 -4.86
CA TYR A 154 15.25 5.97 -5.30
C TYR A 154 15.39 5.10 -6.53
N SER A 155 14.49 4.12 -6.70
CA SER A 155 14.46 3.29 -7.90
C SER A 155 14.09 4.12 -9.12
N GLY A 156 14.93 4.10 -10.14
CA GLY A 156 14.67 4.66 -11.47
C GLY A 156 13.73 3.79 -12.30
N LYS A 157 13.37 2.59 -11.83
CA LYS A 157 12.45 1.67 -12.51
C LYS A 157 11.01 1.94 -12.07
N GLY A 158 10.16 2.35 -13.00
CA GLY A 158 8.77 2.74 -12.71
C GLY A 158 8.67 4.12 -12.09
N THR A 159 7.49 4.48 -11.60
CA THR A 159 7.18 5.85 -11.15
C THR A 159 7.13 6.02 -9.62
N PHE A 160 6.97 4.92 -8.88
CA PHE A 160 6.78 4.94 -7.44
C PHE A 160 7.94 5.63 -6.68
N GLY A 161 9.19 5.19 -6.89
CA GLY A 161 10.36 5.73 -6.19
C GLY A 161 10.57 7.21 -6.42
N GLY A 162 10.42 7.65 -7.67
CA GLY A 162 10.51 9.07 -8.05
C GLY A 162 9.42 9.93 -7.40
N GLN A 163 8.22 9.39 -7.19
CA GLN A 163 7.13 10.11 -6.52
C GLN A 163 7.34 10.21 -5.01
N VAL A 164 7.79 9.14 -4.37
CA VAL A 164 8.24 9.21 -2.96
C VAL A 164 9.33 10.26 -2.80
N SER A 165 10.34 10.24 -3.68
CA SER A 165 11.43 11.22 -3.67
C SER A 165 10.92 12.66 -3.81
N ARG A 166 10.00 12.92 -4.73
CA ARG A 166 9.41 14.25 -4.93
C ARG A 166 8.69 14.75 -3.67
N GLY A 167 7.85 13.90 -3.06
CA GLY A 167 7.15 14.27 -1.84
C GLY A 167 8.08 14.62 -0.67
N ILE A 168 9.20 13.89 -0.55
CA ILE A 168 10.24 14.20 0.45
C ILE A 168 10.92 15.53 0.13
N ILE A 169 11.26 15.78 -1.13
CA ILE A 169 11.91 17.04 -1.54
C ILE A 169 11.02 18.23 -1.18
N GLU A 170 9.73 18.17 -1.53
CA GLU A 170 8.76 19.23 -1.25
C GLU A 170 8.68 19.52 0.27
N SER A 171 8.44 18.49 1.08
CA SER A 171 8.30 18.65 2.54
C SER A 171 9.62 19.00 3.24
N ALA A 172 10.76 18.54 2.73
CA ALA A 172 12.06 18.86 3.29
C ALA A 172 12.49 20.30 2.99
N GLN A 173 12.15 20.81 1.81
CA GLN A 173 12.37 22.23 1.48
C GLN A 173 11.55 23.16 2.40
N GLU A 174 10.29 22.81 2.67
CA GLU A 174 9.45 23.53 3.64
C GLU A 174 10.08 23.55 5.04
N ALA A 175 10.78 22.47 5.42
CA ALA A 175 11.47 22.32 6.71
C ALA A 175 12.94 22.80 6.68
N SER A 176 13.38 23.50 5.61
CA SER A 176 14.72 24.08 5.45
C SER A 176 15.87 23.05 5.42
N TYR A 177 15.62 21.84 4.88
CA TYR A 177 16.66 20.86 4.60
C TYR A 177 17.24 21.05 3.20
N SER A 178 18.56 20.77 3.05
CA SER A 178 19.19 20.53 1.75
C SER A 178 18.92 19.09 1.32
N VAL A 179 18.36 18.88 0.15
CA VAL A 179 18.00 17.56 -0.36
C VAL A 179 18.69 17.27 -1.67
N HIS A 180 19.36 16.13 -1.73
CA HIS A 180 19.89 15.52 -2.96
C HIS A 180 19.10 14.25 -3.27
N SER A 181 18.68 14.12 -4.52
CA SER A 181 17.86 13.00 -5.00
C SER A 181 18.57 12.30 -6.15
N VAL A 182 18.83 11.00 -6.00
CA VAL A 182 19.62 10.21 -6.95
C VAL A 182 18.85 8.97 -7.39
N PRO A 183 18.55 8.84 -8.69
CA PRO A 183 17.95 7.61 -9.22
C PRO A 183 18.96 6.48 -9.30
N LEU A 184 18.56 5.31 -8.87
CA LEU A 184 19.35 4.08 -8.97
C LEU A 184 18.62 3.08 -9.90
N ASN A 185 19.28 2.63 -10.96
CA ASN A 185 18.69 1.69 -11.91
C ASN A 185 18.82 0.23 -11.49
N ASP A 186 19.89 -0.12 -10.81
CA ASP A 186 20.15 -1.48 -10.31
C ASP A 186 21.13 -1.45 -9.14
N PRO A 187 20.71 -1.01 -7.95
CA PRO A 187 21.60 -0.86 -6.80
C PRO A 187 22.13 -2.20 -6.27
N SER A 188 21.39 -3.28 -6.47
CA SER A 188 21.80 -4.62 -6.06
C SER A 188 23.00 -5.14 -6.87
N SER A 189 23.13 -4.73 -8.14
CA SER A 189 24.23 -5.11 -9.01
C SER A 189 25.44 -4.18 -8.91
N ASN A 190 25.29 -3.00 -8.30
CA ASN A 190 26.38 -2.03 -8.17
C ASN A 190 26.40 -1.33 -6.80
N PRO A 191 26.74 -2.05 -5.72
CA PRO A 191 26.81 -1.46 -4.38
C PRO A 191 27.88 -0.38 -4.23
N ASP A 192 28.95 -0.41 -5.03
CA ASP A 192 30.00 0.59 -4.97
C ASP A 192 29.55 1.96 -5.50
N LEU A 193 28.58 2.00 -6.42
CA LEU A 193 27.94 3.25 -6.83
C LEU A 193 27.20 3.89 -5.65
N VAL A 194 26.48 3.12 -4.86
CA VAL A 194 25.80 3.62 -3.65
C VAL A 194 26.83 4.21 -2.69
N LEU A 195 27.94 3.49 -2.44
CA LEU A 195 28.98 3.95 -1.53
C LEU A 195 29.69 5.22 -2.02
N SER A 196 30.00 5.33 -3.31
CA SER A 196 30.60 6.54 -3.88
C SER A 196 29.66 7.73 -3.77
N THR A 197 28.37 7.55 -4.08
CA THR A 197 27.35 8.58 -3.92
C THR A 197 27.24 9.07 -2.48
N LEU A 198 27.20 8.16 -1.50
CA LEU A 198 27.13 8.55 -0.08
C LEU A 198 28.39 9.30 0.39
N ARG A 199 29.58 8.93 -0.11
CA ARG A 199 30.84 9.64 0.22
C ARG A 199 30.88 11.04 -0.38
N GLU A 200 30.43 11.19 -1.62
CA GLU A 200 30.39 12.47 -2.33
C GLU A 200 29.38 13.43 -1.69
N LEU A 201 28.15 12.99 -1.48
CA LEU A 201 27.06 13.82 -0.97
C LEU A 201 27.13 14.04 0.55
N ASN A 202 27.84 13.14 1.26
CA ASN A 202 28.03 13.21 2.71
C ASN A 202 26.76 13.51 3.50
N PRO A 203 25.66 12.74 3.31
CA PRO A 203 24.36 13.03 3.92
C PRO A 203 24.36 12.71 5.41
N GLU A 204 23.42 13.33 6.14
CA GLU A 204 23.12 13.03 7.55
C GLU A 204 21.90 12.13 7.68
N VAL A 205 20.98 12.26 6.72
CA VAL A 205 19.79 11.45 6.60
C VAL A 205 19.79 10.77 5.23
N LEU A 206 19.65 9.46 5.22
CA LEU A 206 19.50 8.67 4.01
C LEU A 206 18.08 8.13 3.92
N VAL A 207 17.39 8.41 2.82
CA VAL A 207 16.08 7.85 2.51
C VAL A 207 16.18 6.93 1.31
N LEU A 208 15.69 5.71 1.46
CA LEU A 208 15.61 4.72 0.39
C LEU A 208 14.15 4.63 -0.08
N ALA A 209 13.94 4.80 -1.37
CA ALA A 209 12.64 4.73 -2.03
C ALA A 209 12.68 3.78 -3.22
N GLY A 210 12.87 2.50 -2.94
CA GLY A 210 13.02 1.45 -3.93
C GLY A 210 11.97 0.34 -3.79
N ASN A 211 12.28 -0.79 -4.42
CA ASN A 211 11.60 -2.04 -4.13
C ASN A 211 12.30 -2.76 -2.97
N PHE A 212 11.62 -3.73 -2.39
CA PHE A 212 12.09 -4.46 -1.21
C PHE A 212 13.50 -5.03 -1.38
N GLN A 213 13.80 -5.70 -2.47
CA GLN A 213 15.10 -6.36 -2.69
C GLN A 213 16.25 -5.36 -2.88
N ASP A 214 15.99 -4.27 -3.61
CA ASP A 214 16.98 -3.22 -3.82
C ASP A 214 17.34 -2.51 -2.50
N GLU A 215 16.36 -2.20 -1.67
CA GLU A 215 16.60 -1.58 -0.36
C GLU A 215 17.34 -2.51 0.59
N LEU A 216 17.03 -3.82 0.60
CA LEU A 216 17.77 -4.81 1.38
C LEU A 216 19.24 -4.87 0.95
N ALA A 217 19.51 -4.92 -0.36
CA ALA A 217 20.87 -4.98 -0.90
C ALA A 217 21.68 -3.73 -0.51
N ILE A 218 21.06 -2.54 -0.55
CA ILE A 218 21.70 -1.29 -0.12
C ILE A 218 22.03 -1.36 1.38
N LEU A 219 21.06 -1.73 2.22
CA LEU A 219 21.20 -1.74 3.68
C LEU A 219 22.22 -2.77 4.17
N GLN A 220 22.42 -3.88 3.45
CA GLN A 220 23.49 -4.85 3.73
C GLN A 220 24.90 -4.26 3.61
N THR A 221 25.07 -3.13 2.91
CA THR A 221 26.36 -2.42 2.81
C THR A 221 26.58 -1.39 3.93
N ARG A 222 25.65 -1.26 4.87
CA ARG A 222 25.60 -0.19 5.90
C ARG A 222 26.92 -0.04 6.68
N SER A 223 27.60 -1.12 6.99
CA SER A 223 28.88 -1.10 7.72
C SER A 223 30.01 -0.36 6.99
N ARG A 224 29.86 -0.11 5.68
CA ARG A 224 30.85 0.58 4.82
C ARG A 224 30.51 2.07 4.59
N TRP A 225 29.37 2.56 5.14
CA TRP A 225 28.89 3.92 4.90
C TRP A 225 29.68 4.95 5.69
N PRO A 226 29.70 6.22 5.25
CA PRO A 226 30.30 7.30 6.03
C PRO A 226 29.54 7.50 7.35
N ASN A 227 30.31 7.81 8.41
CA ASN A 227 29.75 8.03 9.76
C ASN A 227 28.82 9.25 9.84
N THR A 228 28.72 10.06 8.81
CA THR A 228 27.79 11.17 8.72
C THR A 228 26.34 10.71 8.60
N VAL A 229 26.08 9.54 8.03
CA VAL A 229 24.72 8.97 7.93
C VAL A 229 24.25 8.54 9.33
N ARG A 230 23.44 9.39 9.95
CA ARG A 230 22.93 9.20 11.32
C ARG A 230 21.52 8.61 11.33
N ILE A 231 20.70 8.98 10.36
CA ILE A 231 19.30 8.52 10.24
C ILE A 231 19.13 7.81 8.91
N ILE A 232 18.45 6.69 8.95
CA ILE A 232 18.12 5.89 7.77
C ILE A 232 16.60 5.72 7.72
N ALA A 233 15.99 6.01 6.59
CA ALA A 233 14.61 5.71 6.31
C ALA A 233 14.50 4.84 5.06
N ALA A 234 13.59 3.87 5.04
CA ALA A 234 13.38 2.97 3.91
C ALA A 234 11.89 2.66 3.74
N VAL A 235 11.38 2.72 2.52
CA VAL A 235 9.98 2.41 2.24
C VAL A 235 9.64 1.00 2.69
N SER A 236 10.51 0.03 2.38
CA SER A 236 10.33 -1.37 2.77
C SER A 236 10.38 -1.60 4.29
N GLY A 237 10.89 -0.64 5.07
CA GLY A 237 10.89 -0.67 6.53
C GLY A 237 9.48 -0.74 7.15
N GLY A 238 8.43 -0.40 6.41
CA GLY A 238 7.04 -0.64 6.81
C GLY A 238 6.61 -2.11 6.75
N MET A 239 7.32 -2.96 6.01
CA MET A 239 6.95 -4.36 5.81
C MET A 239 7.42 -5.24 6.98
N ALA A 240 6.58 -6.16 7.44
CA ALA A 240 6.93 -7.08 8.54
C ALA A 240 8.16 -7.96 8.22
N ALA A 241 8.36 -8.33 6.95
CA ALA A 241 9.50 -9.15 6.53
C ALA A 241 10.85 -8.41 6.58
N PHE A 242 10.87 -7.09 6.73
CA PHE A 242 12.08 -6.28 6.70
C PHE A 242 13.09 -6.66 7.79
N GLY A 243 12.65 -6.71 9.04
CA GLY A 243 13.52 -7.06 10.17
C GLY A 243 14.04 -8.49 10.09
N SER A 244 13.20 -9.47 9.70
CA SER A 244 13.60 -10.86 9.57
C SER A 244 14.61 -11.10 8.44
N GLN A 245 14.62 -10.27 7.39
CA GLN A 245 15.55 -10.38 6.26
C GLN A 245 16.88 -9.66 6.54
N LEU A 246 16.88 -8.57 7.28
CA LEU A 246 18.06 -7.75 7.54
C LEU A 246 18.71 -8.02 8.90
N GLY A 247 17.98 -8.59 9.85
CA GLY A 247 18.48 -8.78 11.21
C GLY A 247 19.02 -7.45 11.79
N GLN A 248 20.26 -7.46 12.26
CA GLN A 248 20.88 -6.27 12.87
C GLN A 248 20.97 -5.05 11.92
N ALA A 249 21.01 -5.25 10.60
CA ALA A 249 21.05 -4.14 9.64
C ALA A 249 19.73 -3.35 9.59
N SER A 250 18.63 -3.87 10.12
CA SER A 250 17.36 -3.16 10.26
C SER A 250 17.31 -2.20 11.44
N GLU A 251 18.25 -2.32 12.40
CA GLU A 251 18.22 -1.57 13.65
C GLU A 251 18.22 -0.06 13.42
N ASP A 252 17.33 0.65 14.12
CA ASP A 252 17.06 2.08 14.01
C ASP A 252 16.64 2.58 12.61
N VAL A 253 16.31 1.70 11.67
CA VAL A 253 15.74 2.12 10.38
C VAL A 253 14.31 2.58 10.57
N ILE A 254 13.98 3.77 10.02
CA ILE A 254 12.63 4.32 9.99
C ILE A 254 11.92 3.76 8.75
N GLY A 255 10.75 3.17 8.94
CA GLY A 255 9.89 2.69 7.86
C GLY A 255 8.68 3.59 7.65
N ALA A 256 8.09 3.52 6.45
CA ALA A 256 6.80 4.09 6.13
C ALA A 256 5.77 2.96 6.02
N SER A 257 4.85 2.86 6.95
CA SER A 257 3.82 1.82 6.95
C SER A 257 2.44 2.38 6.71
N GLN A 258 1.68 1.71 5.86
CA GLN A 258 0.29 2.09 5.61
C GLN A 258 -0.64 1.74 6.78
N TRP A 259 -0.24 0.80 7.63
CA TRP A 259 -0.98 0.41 8.82
C TRP A 259 -0.10 -0.46 9.73
N GLU A 260 -0.28 -0.32 11.03
CA GLU A 260 0.35 -1.17 12.05
C GLU A 260 -0.70 -1.66 13.06
N PRO A 261 -0.52 -2.90 13.58
CA PRO A 261 -1.27 -3.35 14.75
C PRO A 261 -1.07 -2.37 15.91
N GLY A 262 -2.13 -2.00 16.58
CA GLY A 262 -2.05 -1.04 17.71
C GLY A 262 -2.21 0.43 17.35
N LEU A 263 -2.40 0.77 16.06
CA LEU A 263 -2.89 2.10 15.71
C LEU A 263 -4.32 2.27 16.23
N SER A 264 -4.52 3.26 17.09
CA SER A 264 -5.83 3.55 17.70
C SER A 264 -6.70 4.36 16.73
N VAL A 265 -7.30 3.70 15.76
CA VAL A 265 -8.36 4.29 14.95
C VAL A 265 -9.68 3.71 15.41
N SER A 266 -10.57 4.55 15.93
CA SER A 266 -11.95 4.13 16.24
C SER A 266 -12.73 3.99 14.94
N PRO A 267 -13.10 2.77 14.51
CA PRO A 267 -13.78 2.57 13.24
C PRO A 267 -15.25 3.02 13.36
N THR A 268 -15.75 3.67 12.32
CA THR A 268 -17.18 3.91 12.11
C THR A 268 -17.78 2.87 11.18
N VAL A 269 -16.92 2.13 10.44
CA VAL A 269 -17.29 1.04 9.53
C VAL A 269 -16.35 -0.14 9.76
N GLY A 270 -16.93 -1.32 9.92
CA GLY A 270 -16.21 -2.58 10.10
C GLY A 270 -15.68 -2.83 11.51
N PRO A 271 -14.83 -3.83 11.68
CA PRO A 271 -14.30 -4.26 12.97
C PRO A 271 -13.20 -3.32 13.51
N SER A 272 -12.83 -3.50 14.79
CA SER A 272 -11.66 -2.85 15.38
C SER A 272 -10.34 -3.46 14.89
N SER A 273 -9.23 -2.75 15.13
CA SER A 273 -7.88 -3.24 14.81
C SER A 273 -7.54 -4.50 15.61
N GLU A 274 -7.88 -4.55 16.89
CA GLU A 274 -7.68 -5.71 17.76
C GLU A 274 -8.43 -6.93 17.22
N TRP A 275 -9.72 -6.77 16.90
CA TRP A 275 -10.50 -7.86 16.32
C TRP A 275 -9.87 -8.39 15.02
N PHE A 276 -9.42 -7.48 14.13
CA PHE A 276 -8.79 -7.89 12.87
C PHE A 276 -7.49 -8.67 13.11
N VAL A 277 -6.65 -8.23 14.03
CA VAL A 277 -5.40 -8.92 14.37
C VAL A 277 -5.69 -10.30 14.94
N ASP A 278 -6.59 -10.41 15.93
CA ASP A 278 -6.92 -11.67 16.59
C ASP A 278 -7.54 -12.67 15.61
N ALA A 279 -8.51 -12.23 14.80
CA ALA A 279 -9.16 -13.06 13.80
C ALA A 279 -8.18 -13.54 12.73
N PHE A 280 -7.30 -12.65 12.25
CA PHE A 280 -6.28 -12.97 11.26
C PHE A 280 -5.26 -13.99 11.79
N GLN A 281 -4.76 -13.79 13.00
CA GLN A 281 -3.82 -14.71 13.64
C GLN A 281 -4.46 -16.07 13.89
N LYS A 282 -5.70 -16.10 14.32
CA LYS A 282 -6.46 -17.35 14.54
C LYS A 282 -6.61 -18.16 13.26
N GLU A 283 -6.82 -17.51 12.11
CA GLU A 283 -7.09 -18.19 10.84
C GLU A 283 -5.80 -18.52 10.08
N PHE A 284 -4.79 -17.65 10.11
CA PHE A 284 -3.58 -17.77 9.27
C PHE A 284 -2.27 -17.94 10.06
N GLY A 285 -2.25 -17.71 11.36
CA GLY A 285 -1.10 -17.87 12.25
C GLY A 285 -0.24 -16.61 12.43
N PRO A 286 0.37 -16.02 11.39
CA PRO A 286 1.22 -14.83 11.55
C PRO A 286 0.43 -13.56 11.88
N THR A 287 1.09 -12.58 12.51
CA THR A 287 0.54 -11.23 12.66
C THR A 287 0.32 -10.57 11.29
N PRO A 288 -0.86 -9.97 11.03
CA PRO A 288 -1.12 -9.31 9.75
C PRO A 288 -0.25 -8.08 9.55
N GLY A 289 0.13 -7.82 8.29
CA GLY A 289 0.76 -6.58 7.88
C GLY A 289 -0.20 -5.64 7.15
N TYR A 290 0.28 -4.46 6.79
CA TYR A 290 -0.54 -3.45 6.11
C TYR A 290 -1.15 -3.95 4.78
N VAL A 291 -0.51 -4.90 4.11
CA VAL A 291 -1.05 -5.46 2.84
C VAL A 291 -2.34 -6.24 3.11
N SER A 292 -2.34 -7.08 4.15
CA SER A 292 -3.54 -7.82 4.56
C SER A 292 -4.64 -6.86 5.03
N ALA A 293 -4.26 -5.87 5.84
CA ALA A 293 -5.17 -4.87 6.37
C ALA A 293 -5.80 -4.01 5.25
N GLY A 294 -4.98 -3.53 4.30
CA GLY A 294 -5.46 -2.74 3.16
C GLY A 294 -6.36 -3.53 2.21
N ALA A 295 -6.04 -4.80 1.97
CA ALA A 295 -6.87 -5.68 1.13
C ALA A 295 -8.24 -5.96 1.80
N TYR A 296 -8.26 -6.24 3.11
CA TYR A 296 -9.50 -6.34 3.87
C TYR A 296 -10.30 -5.03 3.82
N ALA A 297 -9.67 -3.89 4.09
CA ALA A 297 -10.31 -2.57 4.08
C ALA A 297 -10.87 -2.21 2.71
N SER A 298 -10.22 -2.62 1.61
CA SER A 298 -10.67 -2.30 0.25
C SER A 298 -12.03 -2.94 -0.05
N VAL A 299 -12.19 -4.22 0.28
CA VAL A 299 -13.45 -4.92 0.05
C VAL A 299 -14.50 -4.53 1.08
N LEU A 300 -14.12 -4.20 2.31
CA LEU A 300 -15.02 -3.65 3.34
C LEU A 300 -15.65 -2.34 2.86
N ILE A 301 -14.84 -1.40 2.34
CA ILE A 301 -15.32 -0.10 1.84
C ILE A 301 -16.20 -0.29 0.60
N ALA A 302 -15.82 -1.20 -0.32
CA ALA A 302 -16.64 -1.54 -1.48
C ALA A 302 -18.02 -2.09 -1.05
N ALA A 303 -18.05 -3.02 -0.09
CA ALA A 303 -19.28 -3.60 0.44
C ALA A 303 -20.14 -2.56 1.17
N GLU A 304 -19.52 -1.61 1.88
CA GLU A 304 -20.23 -0.49 2.50
C GLU A 304 -20.91 0.39 1.46
N CYS A 305 -20.25 0.67 0.34
CA CYS A 305 -20.86 1.38 -0.79
C CYS A 305 -22.02 0.58 -1.39
N VAL A 306 -21.88 -0.74 -1.56
CA VAL A 306 -22.98 -1.62 -2.01
C VAL A 306 -24.17 -1.56 -1.06
N ARG A 307 -23.92 -1.68 0.24
CA ARG A 307 -24.96 -1.60 1.26
C ARG A 307 -25.70 -0.25 1.24
N HIS A 308 -24.94 0.84 1.10
CA HIS A 308 -25.47 2.20 1.10
C HIS A 308 -26.36 2.48 -0.13
N MET A 309 -25.93 1.99 -1.31
CA MET A 309 -26.64 2.19 -2.56
C MET A 309 -27.70 1.12 -2.85
N GLY A 310 -27.66 -0.01 -2.15
CA GLY A 310 -28.51 -1.17 -2.46
C GLY A 310 -28.24 -1.76 -3.85
N SER A 311 -27.07 -1.54 -4.43
CA SER A 311 -26.74 -1.87 -5.81
C SER A 311 -25.25 -2.21 -5.97
N THR A 312 -24.92 -3.02 -6.98
CA THR A 312 -23.54 -3.30 -7.46
C THR A 312 -23.20 -2.53 -8.72
N ASP A 313 -24.04 -1.59 -9.13
CA ASP A 313 -23.82 -0.73 -10.30
C ASP A 313 -22.59 0.18 -10.08
N ASN A 314 -21.72 0.29 -11.10
CA ASN A 314 -20.45 0.99 -10.96
C ASN A 314 -20.59 2.51 -10.75
N ASP A 315 -21.55 3.16 -11.41
CA ASP A 315 -21.76 4.60 -11.28
C ASP A 315 -22.32 4.92 -9.88
N ALA A 316 -23.25 4.08 -9.41
CA ALA A 316 -23.78 4.18 -8.04
C ALA A 316 -22.66 3.99 -7.00
N LEU A 317 -21.82 2.95 -7.15
CA LEU A 317 -20.71 2.70 -6.25
C LEU A 317 -19.65 3.81 -6.28
N ARG A 318 -19.34 4.37 -7.47
CA ARG A 318 -18.44 5.50 -7.61
C ARG A 318 -18.98 6.75 -6.92
N SER A 319 -20.26 7.00 -7.07
CA SER A 319 -20.94 8.10 -6.38
C SER A 319 -20.87 7.93 -4.86
N ALA A 320 -21.20 6.73 -4.35
CA ALA A 320 -21.11 6.42 -2.93
C ALA A 320 -19.69 6.60 -2.39
N ALA A 321 -18.69 6.04 -3.06
CA ALA A 321 -17.29 6.16 -2.64
C ALA A 321 -16.82 7.62 -2.57
N SER A 322 -17.28 8.47 -3.50
CA SER A 322 -16.92 9.90 -3.53
C SER A 322 -17.57 10.75 -2.42
N GLN A 323 -18.63 10.24 -1.80
CA GLN A 323 -19.34 10.88 -0.69
C GLN A 323 -18.99 10.25 0.67
N LEU A 324 -18.48 9.02 0.66
CA LEU A 324 -18.14 8.30 1.87
C LEU A 324 -16.93 8.93 2.56
N ASN A 325 -17.11 9.28 3.83
CA ASN A 325 -16.07 9.75 4.71
C ASN A 325 -16.22 8.99 6.02
N CYS A 326 -15.41 7.96 6.20
CA CYS A 326 -15.53 7.05 7.33
C CYS A 326 -14.17 6.65 7.87
N ASN A 327 -14.12 6.14 9.09
CA ASN A 327 -12.97 5.48 9.66
C ASN A 327 -13.17 3.96 9.60
N THR A 328 -12.17 3.25 9.12
CA THR A 328 -12.02 1.81 9.30
C THR A 328 -10.84 1.56 10.25
N PHE A 329 -10.63 0.33 10.68
CA PHE A 329 -9.42 0.00 11.45
C PHE A 329 -8.12 0.29 10.68
N TYR A 330 -8.18 0.31 9.33
CA TYR A 330 -7.04 0.63 8.46
C TYR A 330 -6.71 2.12 8.46
N GLY A 331 -7.67 2.97 8.68
CA GLY A 331 -7.56 4.42 8.69
C GLY A 331 -8.79 5.12 8.11
N ARG A 332 -8.68 6.42 7.94
CA ARG A 332 -9.75 7.24 7.37
C ARG A 332 -9.85 7.04 5.86
N PHE A 333 -11.04 6.73 5.39
CA PHE A 333 -11.35 6.70 3.96
C PHE A 333 -12.04 7.99 3.54
N GLN A 334 -11.43 8.69 2.62
CA GLN A 334 -11.97 9.85 1.92
C GLN A 334 -11.19 10.00 0.63
N ILE A 335 -11.87 10.10 -0.51
CA ILE A 335 -11.21 10.21 -1.81
C ILE A 335 -11.46 11.57 -2.49
N ASP A 336 -10.54 11.97 -3.33
CA ASP A 336 -10.75 13.05 -4.29
C ASP A 336 -11.80 12.62 -5.31
N ARG A 337 -12.86 13.39 -5.40
CA ARG A 337 -14.02 13.05 -6.22
C ARG A 337 -13.70 12.89 -7.72
N PRO A 338 -12.90 13.78 -8.35
CA PRO A 338 -12.51 13.64 -9.75
C PRO A 338 -11.62 12.44 -10.05
N THR A 339 -10.61 12.17 -9.23
CA THR A 339 -9.54 11.23 -9.56
C THR A 339 -9.65 9.88 -8.83
N GLY A 340 -10.38 9.83 -7.71
CA GLY A 340 -10.42 8.66 -6.83
C GLY A 340 -9.18 8.50 -5.95
N LYS A 341 -8.28 9.49 -5.92
CA LYS A 341 -7.08 9.49 -5.07
C LYS A 341 -7.50 9.52 -3.59
N GLN A 342 -6.88 8.69 -2.77
CA GLN A 342 -7.07 8.71 -1.32
C GLN A 342 -6.53 9.99 -0.70
N LEU A 343 -7.34 10.65 0.13
CA LEU A 343 -7.02 11.90 0.82
C LEU A 343 -7.01 11.78 2.36
N GLY A 344 -7.81 10.87 2.89
CA GLY A 344 -8.03 10.75 4.32
C GLY A 344 -7.02 9.88 5.06
N HIS A 345 -6.49 8.87 4.37
CA HIS A 345 -5.55 7.91 4.95
C HIS A 345 -4.14 8.51 5.07
N ARG A 346 -3.43 8.16 6.14
CA ARG A 346 -2.03 8.59 6.36
C ARG A 346 -1.14 7.40 6.64
N VAL A 347 0.09 7.48 6.16
CA VAL A 347 1.17 6.57 6.50
C VAL A 347 1.65 6.88 7.91
N CYS A 348 1.93 5.86 8.71
CA CYS A 348 2.64 6.02 9.96
C CYS A 348 4.15 5.78 9.78
N LEU A 349 4.96 6.56 10.49
CA LEU A 349 6.39 6.31 10.63
C LEU A 349 6.61 5.27 11.71
N VAL A 350 7.39 4.24 11.40
CA VAL A 350 7.77 3.19 12.32
C VAL A 350 9.28 3.14 12.46
N ARG A 351 9.80 2.64 13.59
CA ARG A 351 11.23 2.38 13.80
C ARG A 351 11.45 0.94 14.18
N TRP A 352 12.45 0.32 13.59
CA TRP A 352 12.91 -1.00 13.96
C TRP A 352 13.84 -0.94 15.15
N ARG A 353 13.53 -1.71 16.19
CA ARG A 353 14.39 -1.95 17.37
C ARG A 353 14.16 -3.37 17.87
N ASP A 354 15.25 -4.06 18.19
CA ASP A 354 15.20 -5.44 18.71
C ASP A 354 14.33 -6.36 17.85
N SER A 355 14.45 -6.24 16.51
CA SER A 355 13.66 -6.99 15.51
C SER A 355 12.15 -6.72 15.54
N ALA A 356 11.68 -5.68 16.24
CA ALA A 356 10.28 -5.26 16.30
C ALA A 356 10.10 -3.83 15.76
N LYS A 357 8.89 -3.54 15.29
CA LYS A 357 8.50 -2.19 14.89
C LYS A 357 7.81 -1.44 16.02
N THR A 358 8.16 -0.17 16.21
CA THR A 358 7.46 0.75 17.08
C THR A 358 6.97 1.94 16.28
N VAL A 359 5.73 2.39 16.49
CA VAL A 359 5.17 3.57 15.84
C VAL A 359 5.82 4.82 16.42
N LEU A 360 6.35 5.70 15.56
CA LEU A 360 6.97 6.98 15.94
C LEU A 360 5.99 8.15 15.80
N ALA A 361 5.21 8.14 14.73
CA ALA A 361 4.22 9.15 14.39
C ALA A 361 3.16 8.54 13.46
N ALA A 362 1.91 8.96 13.62
CA ALA A 362 0.77 8.51 12.83
C ALA A 362 -0.15 9.69 12.48
#